data_c043046a58eeeb728861b9e141f3d8c1
#
_entry.id   c043046a58eeeb728861b9e141f3d8c1
#
_cell.length_a   1.000
_cell.length_b   1.000
_cell.length_c   1.000
_cell.angle_alpha   90.00
_cell.angle_beta   90.00
_cell.angle_gamma   90.00
#
_symmetry.space_group_name_H-M   'P 1'
#
loop_
_entity.id
_entity.type
_entity.pdbx_description
1 polymer ?
#
loop_
_entity_poly.entity_id
_entity_poly.type
_entity_poly.pdbx_seq_one_letter_code
_entity_poly.pdbx_strand_id
1 'polypeptide(L)'
;MNLDVLVIGGGNAALTAALMAREAGASVMVLESAPREWRGGNSIHTRNLRCMHDAPQDVLVEAYPEEEFWQDLLKVTGGLTDEHMARLAIRHSHHCRPWMVKHGVRFQPSLSGALHTARTNAFFMGGGKALINAYYRSAENLGIQIQYNAEVNELDIENGVFKAAIVNHKTPTGELLRTERITAKTCVMAAGGFESNLGWLREAWGQNALGEFPADNFLIRGTRFNQGTLLKHLLNLGADQISDPTQAHMVAIDARAPLYDGGICTRIDCVSLGVVVNKNAERFYDEGEDFWPKRYANWGRLVAQQPGQIGYSISDAKAVGRFMPPVFEGTVAQTLPELAQKLGLNVDTFMATLTAYNQACVPGHFDHTVLDDCHTEGLTPAKTHWALPLDTAPFYAYAVKPGVTFTYLGLKTDDTAAVRFKHQPSPNLFVAGEMMAGNVLGKGYTAGVGMTIGTAFGRIAGQQAARAALGLPDSVPRLAEQVMQDTADRDTRVAA
;
A
#
# COMPACT_ATOMS: atom_id res chain seq x y z
N MET A 1 -17.28 -21.35 24.74
CA MET A 1 -17.76 -19.95 24.68
C MET A 1 -18.27 -19.72 23.26
N ASN A 2 -19.46 -19.13 23.11
CA ASN A 2 -19.91 -18.75 21.77
C ASN A 2 -19.13 -17.47 21.36
N LEU A 3 -18.21 -17.57 20.43
CA LEU A 3 -17.46 -16.45 19.88
C LEU A 3 -18.39 -15.60 19.01
N ASP A 4 -18.43 -14.29 19.25
CA ASP A 4 -19.24 -13.39 18.43
C ASP A 4 -18.56 -13.07 17.11
N VAL A 5 -17.30 -12.60 17.15
CA VAL A 5 -16.56 -12.13 15.96
C VAL A 5 -15.21 -12.83 15.88
N LEU A 6 -14.97 -13.52 14.77
CA LEU A 6 -13.67 -14.04 14.38
C LEU A 6 -13.01 -13.06 13.40
N VAL A 7 -11.78 -12.64 13.67
CA VAL A 7 -11.00 -11.78 12.77
C VAL A 7 -9.79 -12.56 12.25
N ILE A 8 -9.63 -12.64 10.94
CA ILE A 8 -8.54 -13.38 10.29
C ILE A 8 -7.52 -12.40 9.71
N GLY A 9 -6.31 -12.46 10.23
CA GLY A 9 -5.19 -11.55 9.98
C GLY A 9 -4.81 -10.75 11.22
N GLY A 10 -3.61 -10.17 11.23
CA GLY A 10 -3.07 -9.37 12.35
C GLY A 10 -2.48 -8.03 11.93
N GLY A 11 -2.79 -7.57 10.70
CA GLY A 11 -2.40 -6.27 10.20
C GLY A 11 -3.32 -5.12 10.65
N ASN A 12 -3.09 -3.92 10.10
CA ASN A 12 -3.85 -2.72 10.43
C ASN A 12 -5.38 -2.92 10.31
N ALA A 13 -5.86 -3.45 9.19
CA ALA A 13 -7.29 -3.64 8.96
C ALA A 13 -7.90 -4.64 9.95
N ALA A 14 -7.22 -5.76 10.21
CA ALA A 14 -7.66 -6.80 11.13
C ALA A 14 -7.76 -6.28 12.57
N LEU A 15 -6.70 -5.63 13.06
CA LEU A 15 -6.68 -5.09 14.42
C LEU A 15 -7.68 -3.95 14.59
N THR A 16 -7.85 -3.11 13.56
CA THR A 16 -8.89 -2.07 13.55
C THR A 16 -10.29 -2.70 13.67
N ALA A 17 -10.57 -3.75 12.90
CA ALA A 17 -11.86 -4.46 12.96
C ALA A 17 -12.07 -5.12 14.34
N ALA A 18 -11.04 -5.77 14.87
CA ALA A 18 -11.11 -6.42 16.17
C ALA A 18 -11.39 -5.41 17.31
N LEU A 19 -10.70 -4.27 17.31
CA LEU A 19 -10.90 -3.20 18.29
C LEU A 19 -12.31 -2.60 18.18
N MET A 20 -12.79 -2.30 16.98
CA MET A 20 -14.15 -1.79 16.76
C MET A 20 -15.22 -2.76 17.21
N ALA A 21 -15.07 -4.05 16.87
CA ALA A 21 -16.03 -5.08 17.30
C ALA A 21 -16.04 -5.23 18.84
N ARG A 22 -14.87 -5.17 19.47
CA ARG A 22 -14.75 -5.25 20.92
C ARG A 22 -15.34 -4.02 21.62
N GLU A 23 -15.13 -2.82 21.09
CA GLU A 23 -15.74 -1.59 21.59
C GLU A 23 -17.27 -1.63 21.49
N ALA A 24 -17.84 -2.32 20.50
CA ALA A 24 -19.27 -2.56 20.37
C ALA A 24 -19.81 -3.65 21.35
N GLY A 25 -18.94 -4.27 22.18
CA GLY A 25 -19.32 -5.23 23.21
C GLY A 25 -19.20 -6.71 22.78
N ALA A 26 -18.78 -7.01 21.54
CA ALA A 26 -18.63 -8.39 21.08
C ALA A 26 -17.45 -9.11 21.74
N SER A 27 -17.55 -10.44 21.89
CA SER A 27 -16.40 -11.31 22.15
C SER A 27 -15.62 -11.50 20.83
N VAL A 28 -14.30 -11.27 20.87
CA VAL A 28 -13.46 -11.23 19.66
C VAL A 28 -12.24 -12.13 19.79
N MET A 29 -11.95 -12.88 18.73
CA MET A 29 -10.71 -13.63 18.54
C MET A 29 -10.04 -13.20 17.25
N VAL A 30 -8.71 -13.02 17.31
CA VAL A 30 -7.84 -12.70 16.15
C VAL A 30 -6.96 -13.91 15.87
N LEU A 31 -6.91 -14.35 14.60
CA LEU A 31 -6.01 -15.39 14.11
C LEU A 31 -4.95 -14.76 13.22
N GLU A 32 -3.69 -14.81 13.65
CA GLU A 32 -2.53 -14.33 12.91
C GLU A 32 -1.67 -15.52 12.46
N SER A 33 -1.41 -15.60 11.17
CA SER A 33 -0.60 -16.69 10.58
C SER A 33 0.88 -16.60 10.94
N ALA A 34 1.38 -15.39 11.14
CA ALA A 34 2.78 -15.16 11.50
C ALA A 34 3.08 -15.50 12.97
N PRO A 35 4.33 -15.87 13.30
CA PRO A 35 4.80 -15.85 14.67
C PRO A 35 4.69 -14.44 15.27
N ARG A 36 4.66 -14.36 16.60
CA ARG A 36 4.49 -13.09 17.32
C ARG A 36 5.53 -12.03 16.92
N GLU A 37 6.75 -12.43 16.63
CA GLU A 37 7.85 -11.53 16.25
C GLU A 37 7.63 -10.88 14.87
N TRP A 38 6.92 -11.57 13.98
CA TRP A 38 6.67 -11.18 12.59
C TRP A 38 5.22 -10.74 12.34
N ARG A 39 4.41 -10.64 13.41
CA ARG A 39 3.00 -10.24 13.31
C ARG A 39 2.81 -8.87 12.70
N GLY A 40 1.67 -8.67 12.05
CA GLY A 40 1.24 -7.36 11.60
C GLY A 40 1.21 -7.16 10.09
N GLY A 41 1.54 -8.20 9.33
CA GLY A 41 1.47 -8.17 7.86
C GLY A 41 2.29 -7.02 7.26
N ASN A 42 1.87 -6.50 6.11
CA ASN A 42 2.55 -5.37 5.46
C ASN A 42 2.46 -4.06 6.25
N SER A 43 1.56 -3.98 7.22
CA SER A 43 1.39 -2.76 8.03
C SER A 43 2.63 -2.42 8.87
N ILE A 44 3.50 -3.40 9.19
CA ILE A 44 4.77 -3.12 9.87
C ILE A 44 5.76 -2.33 9.01
N HIS A 45 5.59 -2.35 7.69
CA HIS A 45 6.46 -1.68 6.71
C HIS A 45 5.92 -0.31 6.26
N THR A 46 4.79 0.14 6.80
CA THR A 46 4.21 1.45 6.49
C THR A 46 4.86 2.57 7.30
N ARG A 47 4.68 3.82 6.88
CA ARG A 47 5.17 4.98 7.64
C ARG A 47 4.13 6.09 7.82
N ASN A 48 3.05 6.13 7.06
CA ASN A 48 2.08 7.22 7.10
C ASN A 48 0.67 6.78 6.75
N LEU A 49 -0.28 7.61 7.16
CA LEU A 49 -1.70 7.57 6.81
C LEU A 49 -2.03 8.80 5.98
N ARG A 50 -2.66 8.64 4.82
CA ARG A 50 -3.25 9.74 4.08
C ARG A 50 -4.62 10.05 4.64
N CYS A 51 -4.90 11.30 4.99
CA CYS A 51 -6.16 11.66 5.62
C CYS A 51 -6.67 13.04 5.20
N MET A 52 -7.97 13.07 4.92
CA MET A 52 -8.74 14.29 4.68
C MET A 52 -8.81 15.14 5.96
N HIS A 53 -8.72 16.44 5.84
CA HIS A 53 -8.91 17.42 6.92
C HIS A 53 -9.16 18.82 6.37
N ASP A 54 -9.96 19.60 7.09
CA ASP A 54 -10.46 20.90 6.60
C ASP A 54 -9.58 22.09 7.03
N ALA A 55 -8.66 21.87 7.97
CA ALA A 55 -7.77 22.88 8.49
C ALA A 55 -6.43 22.26 8.93
N PRO A 56 -5.36 23.07 9.10
CA PRO A 56 -4.10 22.59 9.67
C PRO A 56 -4.31 21.88 11.02
N GLN A 57 -3.53 20.83 11.25
CA GLN A 57 -3.52 20.04 12.48
C GLN A 57 -2.09 19.96 13.04
N ASP A 58 -1.91 19.37 14.22
CA ASP A 58 -0.62 19.24 14.92
C ASP A 58 0.53 18.69 14.06
N VAL A 59 0.23 17.74 13.15
CA VAL A 59 1.23 17.06 12.29
C VAL A 59 0.96 17.24 10.80
N LEU A 60 -0.03 18.06 10.44
CA LEU A 60 -0.44 18.33 9.06
C LEU A 60 -0.54 19.84 8.83
N VAL A 61 0.16 20.32 7.83
CA VAL A 61 0.07 21.71 7.40
C VAL A 61 -1.12 21.88 6.44
N GLU A 62 -1.77 23.03 6.44
CA GLU A 62 -2.86 23.41 5.55
C GLU A 62 -4.06 22.43 5.57
N ALA A 63 -5.08 22.71 4.76
CA ALA A 63 -6.21 21.82 4.54
C ALA A 63 -5.94 20.81 3.42
N TYR A 64 -6.62 19.67 3.48
CA TYR A 64 -6.68 18.68 2.41
C TYR A 64 -8.11 18.14 2.31
N PRO A 65 -9.00 18.86 1.61
CA PRO A 65 -10.42 18.58 1.57
C PRO A 65 -10.75 17.32 0.74
N GLU A 66 -11.99 16.82 0.88
CA GLU A 66 -12.47 15.62 0.21
C GLU A 66 -12.24 15.66 -1.30
N GLU A 67 -12.63 16.77 -1.95
CA GLU A 67 -12.57 16.87 -3.41
C GLU A 67 -11.14 16.81 -3.93
N GLU A 68 -10.20 17.44 -3.25
CA GLU A 68 -8.79 17.37 -3.64
C GLU A 68 -8.23 15.95 -3.48
N PHE A 69 -8.57 15.26 -2.38
CA PHE A 69 -8.17 13.86 -2.21
C PHE A 69 -8.79 12.97 -3.29
N TRP A 70 -10.06 13.20 -3.62
CA TRP A 70 -10.74 12.49 -4.69
C TRP A 70 -10.04 12.71 -6.05
N GLN A 71 -9.71 13.95 -6.41
CA GLN A 71 -9.01 14.26 -7.66
C GLN A 71 -7.62 13.62 -7.72
N ASP A 72 -6.88 13.63 -6.61
CA ASP A 72 -5.60 12.93 -6.51
C ASP A 72 -5.76 11.42 -6.76
N LEU A 73 -6.80 10.81 -6.20
CA LEU A 73 -7.09 9.39 -6.36
C LEU A 73 -7.56 9.07 -7.79
N LEU A 74 -8.47 9.86 -8.33
CA LEU A 74 -8.97 9.73 -9.70
C LEU A 74 -7.83 9.82 -10.72
N LYS A 75 -6.91 10.76 -10.54
CA LYS A 75 -5.74 10.93 -11.41
C LYS A 75 -4.82 9.69 -11.38
N VAL A 76 -4.48 9.16 -10.21
CA VAL A 76 -3.56 8.00 -10.12
C VAL A 76 -4.22 6.70 -10.56
N THR A 77 -5.53 6.54 -10.37
CA THR A 77 -6.28 5.36 -10.81
C THR A 77 -6.67 5.43 -12.28
N GLY A 78 -6.57 6.62 -12.91
CA GLY A 78 -7.06 6.83 -14.28
C GLY A 78 -8.54 6.51 -14.45
N GLY A 79 -9.35 6.71 -13.41
CA GLY A 79 -10.77 6.41 -13.36
C GLY A 79 -11.13 4.94 -13.05
N LEU A 80 -10.16 4.07 -12.86
CA LEU A 80 -10.39 2.68 -12.44
C LEU A 80 -10.57 2.61 -10.92
N THR A 81 -11.72 3.07 -10.46
CA THR A 81 -12.11 3.13 -9.05
C THR A 81 -13.65 3.16 -8.95
N ASP A 82 -14.18 2.66 -7.85
CA ASP A 82 -15.59 2.87 -7.50
C ASP A 82 -15.67 4.18 -6.69
N GLU A 83 -16.26 5.23 -7.26
CA GLU A 83 -16.31 6.56 -6.65
C GLU A 83 -17.00 6.54 -5.27
N HIS A 84 -18.09 5.78 -5.13
CA HIS A 84 -18.81 5.68 -3.86
C HIS A 84 -17.90 5.09 -2.76
N MET A 85 -17.22 3.98 -3.05
CA MET A 85 -16.31 3.33 -2.12
C MET A 85 -15.07 4.16 -1.83
N ALA A 86 -14.55 4.85 -2.83
CA ALA A 86 -13.40 5.75 -2.69
C ALA A 86 -13.73 6.96 -1.80
N ARG A 87 -14.87 7.64 -2.08
CA ARG A 87 -15.33 8.77 -1.25
C ARG A 87 -15.67 8.34 0.17
N LEU A 88 -16.24 7.16 0.35
CA LEU A 88 -16.48 6.59 1.68
C LEU A 88 -15.15 6.43 2.46
N ALA A 89 -14.11 5.87 1.84
CA ALA A 89 -12.78 5.76 2.44
C ALA A 89 -12.17 7.14 2.78
N ILE A 90 -12.30 8.10 1.86
CA ILE A 90 -11.80 9.48 2.03
C ILE A 90 -12.48 10.15 3.24
N ARG A 91 -13.81 10.12 3.32
CA ARG A 91 -14.58 10.70 4.42
C ARG A 91 -14.24 10.05 5.77
N HIS A 92 -14.16 8.71 5.79
CA HIS A 92 -13.72 7.98 6.99
C HIS A 92 -12.29 8.35 7.42
N SER A 93 -11.41 8.75 6.50
CA SER A 93 -10.03 9.10 6.82
C SER A 93 -9.91 10.28 7.79
N HIS A 94 -10.88 11.20 7.78
CA HIS A 94 -10.97 12.31 8.73
C HIS A 94 -11.02 11.81 10.19
N HIS A 95 -11.70 10.71 10.43
CA HIS A 95 -11.87 10.11 11.76
C HIS A 95 -10.81 9.06 12.11
N CYS A 96 -10.02 8.61 11.12
CA CYS A 96 -9.04 7.54 11.35
C CYS A 96 -7.95 7.97 12.34
N ARG A 97 -7.34 9.15 12.15
CA ARG A 97 -6.24 9.60 13.01
C ARG A 97 -6.64 9.77 14.49
N PRO A 98 -7.72 10.48 14.83
CA PRO A 98 -8.18 10.58 16.22
C PRO A 98 -8.48 9.21 16.85
N TRP A 99 -9.12 8.32 16.10
CA TRP A 99 -9.40 6.96 16.56
C TRP A 99 -8.13 6.16 16.80
N MET A 100 -7.12 6.25 15.91
CA MET A 100 -5.81 5.61 16.08
C MET A 100 -5.09 6.11 17.34
N VAL A 101 -5.15 7.43 17.62
CA VAL A 101 -4.57 8.04 18.84
C VAL A 101 -5.23 7.46 20.09
N LYS A 102 -6.56 7.29 20.09
CA LYS A 102 -7.30 6.61 21.20
C LYS A 102 -6.72 5.23 21.51
N HIS A 103 -6.23 4.50 20.50
CA HIS A 103 -5.61 3.18 20.63
C HIS A 103 -4.08 3.22 20.80
N GLY A 104 -3.54 4.39 21.17
CA GLY A 104 -2.14 4.54 21.55
C GLY A 104 -1.17 4.75 20.39
N VAL A 105 -1.66 4.97 19.17
CA VAL A 105 -0.82 5.35 18.02
C VAL A 105 -0.37 6.79 18.17
N ARG A 106 0.90 7.07 17.90
CA ARG A 106 1.46 8.42 17.92
C ARG A 106 1.86 8.85 16.52
N PHE A 107 1.71 10.14 16.27
CA PHE A 107 2.04 10.74 14.99
C PHE A 107 3.15 11.78 15.13
N GLN A 108 3.83 12.06 14.03
CA GLN A 108 4.86 13.09 13.89
C GLN A 108 4.68 13.82 12.56
N PRO A 109 5.24 15.03 12.39
CA PRO A 109 5.28 15.71 11.09
C PRO A 109 5.95 14.84 10.03
N SER A 110 5.70 15.15 8.76
CA SER A 110 6.33 14.43 7.65
C SER A 110 7.84 14.58 7.70
N LEU A 111 8.53 13.53 7.25
CA LEU A 111 9.99 13.55 7.11
C LEU A 111 10.38 14.45 5.94
N SER A 112 11.53 15.11 6.05
CA SER A 112 12.13 15.89 4.96
C SER A 112 12.49 15.02 3.76
N GLY A 113 12.65 15.63 2.60
CA GLY A 113 12.99 14.99 1.34
C GLY A 113 11.94 15.23 0.26
N ALA A 114 12.07 14.56 -0.90
CA ALA A 114 11.25 14.78 -2.10
C ALA A 114 9.80 14.25 -2.00
N LEU A 115 9.25 14.05 -0.81
CA LEU A 115 7.96 13.39 -0.66
C LEU A 115 6.75 14.33 -0.58
N HIS A 116 6.91 15.61 -0.39
CA HIS A 116 5.82 16.61 -0.35
C HIS A 116 4.53 16.10 0.30
N THR A 117 4.63 15.44 1.46
CA THR A 117 3.50 14.79 2.13
C THR A 117 3.04 15.51 3.39
N ALA A 118 3.67 16.64 3.75
CA ALA A 118 3.38 17.35 5.00
C ALA A 118 1.93 17.79 5.13
N ARG A 119 1.28 18.07 4.00
CA ARG A 119 -0.12 18.50 3.95
C ARG A 119 -1.11 17.35 3.92
N THR A 120 -0.76 16.22 3.32
CA THR A 120 -1.71 15.14 3.01
C THR A 120 -1.57 13.91 3.92
N ASN A 121 -0.41 13.72 4.57
CA ASN A 121 -0.07 12.49 5.27
C ASN A 121 0.44 12.72 6.69
N ALA A 122 -0.20 12.09 7.65
CA ALA A 122 0.27 11.99 9.03
C ALA A 122 1.24 10.81 9.17
N PHE A 123 2.45 11.05 9.64
CA PHE A 123 3.48 10.03 9.79
C PHE A 123 3.39 9.34 11.16
N PHE A 124 3.49 8.03 11.17
CA PHE A 124 3.53 7.25 12.41
C PHE A 124 4.89 7.45 13.11
N MET A 125 4.87 7.90 14.35
CA MET A 125 6.07 7.97 15.18
C MET A 125 6.57 6.54 15.48
N GLY A 126 7.78 6.22 14.99
CA GLY A 126 8.33 4.86 15.03
C GLY A 126 7.80 3.92 13.95
N GLY A 127 7.10 4.45 12.93
CA GLY A 127 6.67 3.71 11.75
C GLY A 127 5.57 2.67 12.02
N GLY A 128 5.36 1.80 11.04
CA GLY A 128 4.31 0.77 11.09
C GLY A 128 4.48 -0.24 12.23
N LYS A 129 5.72 -0.55 12.63
CA LYS A 129 5.95 -1.47 13.73
C LYS A 129 5.47 -0.90 15.07
N ALA A 130 5.66 0.41 15.30
CA ALA A 130 5.15 1.08 16.49
C ALA A 130 3.61 1.17 16.49
N LEU A 131 3.00 1.49 15.33
CA LEU A 131 1.56 1.44 15.11
C LEU A 131 0.99 0.07 15.50
N ILE A 132 1.48 -1.00 14.90
CA ILE A 132 0.98 -2.36 15.13
C ILE A 132 1.15 -2.78 16.59
N ASN A 133 2.28 -2.47 17.21
CA ASN A 133 2.49 -2.75 18.62
C ASN A 133 1.53 -1.96 19.53
N ALA A 134 1.13 -0.74 19.16
CA ALA A 134 0.12 0.02 19.91
C ALA A 134 -1.25 -0.68 19.83
N TYR A 135 -1.64 -1.13 18.64
CA TYR A 135 -2.90 -1.85 18.45
C TYR A 135 -2.94 -3.20 19.18
N TYR A 136 -1.86 -3.98 19.14
CA TYR A 136 -1.79 -5.23 19.89
C TYR A 136 -1.92 -5.00 21.40
N ARG A 137 -1.24 -3.99 21.96
CA ARG A 137 -1.42 -3.61 23.38
C ARG A 137 -2.85 -3.21 23.69
N SER A 138 -3.49 -2.41 22.82
CA SER A 138 -4.88 -2.02 22.99
C SER A 138 -5.81 -3.23 22.96
N ALA A 139 -5.59 -4.16 22.03
CA ALA A 139 -6.36 -5.40 21.91
C ALA A 139 -6.20 -6.30 23.16
N GLU A 140 -4.97 -6.49 23.61
CA GLU A 140 -4.66 -7.27 24.84
C GLU A 140 -5.33 -6.63 26.06
N ASN A 141 -5.27 -5.30 26.22
CA ASN A 141 -5.91 -4.58 27.34
C ASN A 141 -7.44 -4.69 27.32
N LEU A 142 -8.05 -4.78 26.15
CA LEU A 142 -9.50 -4.97 25.98
C LEU A 142 -9.93 -6.45 26.09
N GLY A 143 -9.00 -7.37 26.32
CA GLY A 143 -9.27 -8.79 26.49
C GLY A 143 -9.63 -9.51 25.17
N ILE A 144 -9.16 -8.99 24.01
CA ILE A 144 -9.27 -9.69 22.73
C ILE A 144 -8.33 -10.90 22.75
N GLN A 145 -8.84 -12.07 22.38
CA GLN A 145 -8.03 -13.28 22.27
C GLN A 145 -7.22 -13.23 20.97
N ILE A 146 -5.90 -13.46 21.07
CA ILE A 146 -5.01 -13.44 19.89
C ILE A 146 -4.25 -14.76 19.84
N GLN A 147 -4.34 -15.44 18.68
CA GLN A 147 -3.58 -16.66 18.41
C GLN A 147 -2.58 -16.38 17.26
N TYR A 148 -1.32 -16.69 17.51
CA TYR A 148 -0.23 -16.60 16.54
C TYR A 148 0.08 -17.98 15.94
N ASN A 149 0.78 -18.03 14.83
CA ASN A 149 1.02 -19.26 14.08
C ASN A 149 -0.28 -20.04 13.77
N ALA A 150 -1.37 -19.30 13.59
CA ALA A 150 -2.72 -19.80 13.36
C ALA A 150 -3.15 -19.45 11.92
N GLU A 151 -2.75 -20.29 10.98
CA GLU A 151 -3.03 -20.08 9.56
C GLU A 151 -4.42 -20.61 9.21
N VAL A 152 -5.28 -19.74 8.71
CA VAL A 152 -6.59 -20.14 8.20
C VAL A 152 -6.47 -20.43 6.71
N ASN A 153 -6.73 -21.67 6.31
CA ASN A 153 -6.64 -22.09 4.92
C ASN A 153 -7.98 -22.15 4.21
N GLU A 154 -9.04 -22.47 4.94
CA GLU A 154 -10.37 -22.68 4.39
C GLU A 154 -11.43 -22.08 5.31
N LEU A 155 -12.54 -21.67 4.71
CA LEU A 155 -13.76 -21.29 5.40
C LEU A 155 -14.88 -22.25 5.00
N ASP A 156 -15.62 -22.71 5.98
CA ASP A 156 -16.87 -23.42 5.78
C ASP A 156 -17.97 -22.36 5.53
N ILE A 157 -18.45 -22.30 4.28
CA ILE A 157 -19.45 -21.32 3.82
C ILE A 157 -20.57 -22.07 3.12
N GLU A 158 -21.78 -21.89 3.59
CA GLU A 158 -22.99 -22.45 2.99
C GLU A 158 -23.91 -21.33 2.47
N ASN A 159 -24.19 -21.32 1.18
CA ASN A 159 -25.06 -20.33 0.54
C ASN A 159 -24.66 -18.85 0.87
N GLY A 160 -23.35 -18.56 0.89
CA GLY A 160 -22.82 -17.24 1.23
C GLY A 160 -22.82 -16.91 2.73
N VAL A 161 -23.17 -17.88 3.61
CA VAL A 161 -23.18 -17.73 5.06
C VAL A 161 -21.98 -18.42 5.68
N PHE A 162 -21.15 -17.69 6.40
CA PHE A 162 -20.01 -18.23 7.14
C PHE A 162 -20.48 -19.12 8.29
N LYS A 163 -19.86 -20.28 8.45
CA LYS A 163 -20.11 -21.27 9.51
C LYS A 163 -18.90 -21.48 10.41
N ALA A 164 -17.70 -21.60 9.84
CA ALA A 164 -16.47 -21.85 10.58
C ALA A 164 -15.22 -21.51 9.76
N ALA A 165 -14.09 -21.37 10.48
CA ALA A 165 -12.75 -21.35 9.88
C ALA A 165 -12.02 -22.66 10.19
N ILE A 166 -11.26 -23.18 9.22
CA ILE A 166 -10.34 -24.29 9.39
C ILE A 166 -8.94 -23.74 9.59
N VAL A 167 -8.41 -23.95 10.77
CA VAL A 167 -7.19 -23.31 11.26
C VAL A 167 -6.09 -24.33 11.44
N ASN A 168 -4.97 -24.12 10.79
CA ASN A 168 -3.74 -24.88 10.99
C ASN A 168 -2.85 -24.16 12.00
N HIS A 169 -2.72 -24.74 13.18
CA HIS A 169 -1.76 -24.28 14.18
C HIS A 169 -0.38 -24.86 13.85
N LYS A 170 0.60 -23.98 13.76
CA LYS A 170 1.96 -24.32 13.35
C LYS A 170 2.97 -24.02 14.45
N THR A 171 4.15 -24.63 14.37
CA THR A 171 5.32 -24.16 15.12
C THR A 171 5.81 -22.82 14.54
N PRO A 172 6.65 -22.06 15.26
CA PRO A 172 7.31 -20.87 14.69
C PRO A 172 8.15 -21.17 13.43
N THR A 173 8.56 -22.42 13.23
CA THR A 173 9.29 -22.90 12.03
C THR A 173 8.37 -23.36 10.90
N GLY A 174 7.03 -23.35 11.10
CA GLY A 174 6.03 -23.63 10.08
C GLY A 174 5.52 -25.08 10.03
N GLU A 175 5.96 -25.95 10.95
CA GLU A 175 5.47 -27.35 11.03
C GLU A 175 4.05 -27.38 11.58
N LEU A 176 3.18 -28.20 10.96
CA LEU A 176 1.80 -28.38 11.41
C LEU A 176 1.75 -29.11 12.76
N LEU A 177 1.13 -28.51 13.76
CA LEU A 177 0.88 -29.11 15.08
C LEU A 177 -0.49 -29.77 15.14
N ARG A 178 -1.53 -29.07 14.71
CA ARG A 178 -2.92 -29.55 14.70
C ARG A 178 -3.76 -28.71 13.75
N THR A 179 -4.86 -29.27 13.30
CA THR A 179 -5.93 -28.53 12.62
C THR A 179 -7.13 -28.42 13.54
N GLU A 180 -7.74 -27.24 13.58
CA GLU A 180 -8.88 -26.93 14.43
C GLU A 180 -9.99 -26.27 13.62
N ARG A 181 -11.25 -26.62 13.91
CA ARG A 181 -12.43 -25.96 13.34
C ARG A 181 -12.97 -24.96 14.36
N ILE A 182 -12.86 -23.65 14.06
CA ILE A 182 -13.32 -22.57 14.93
C ILE A 182 -14.63 -22.01 14.39
N THR A 183 -15.66 -21.97 15.23
CA THR A 183 -16.96 -21.37 14.91
C THR A 183 -17.10 -20.00 15.55
N ALA A 184 -17.76 -19.07 14.84
CA ALA A 184 -18.16 -17.76 15.35
C ALA A 184 -19.46 -17.33 14.68
N LYS A 185 -20.17 -16.37 15.26
CA LYS A 185 -21.39 -15.84 14.64
C LYS A 185 -21.09 -15.07 13.35
N THR A 186 -19.98 -14.31 13.35
CA THR A 186 -19.52 -13.53 12.20
C THR A 186 -18.01 -13.64 12.01
N CYS A 187 -17.54 -13.36 10.80
CA CYS A 187 -16.13 -13.37 10.47
C CYS A 187 -15.73 -12.10 9.71
N VAL A 188 -14.58 -11.53 10.04
CA VAL A 188 -13.93 -10.44 9.31
C VAL A 188 -12.64 -10.96 8.69
N MET A 189 -12.56 -10.89 7.37
CA MET A 189 -11.40 -11.26 6.58
C MET A 189 -10.51 -10.05 6.36
N ALA A 190 -9.28 -10.07 6.88
CA ALA A 190 -8.28 -9.03 6.68
C ALA A 190 -6.86 -9.62 6.59
N ALA A 191 -6.76 -10.70 5.78
CA ALA A 191 -5.57 -11.54 5.69
C ALA A 191 -4.51 -11.04 4.68
N GLY A 192 -4.63 -9.80 4.17
CA GLY A 192 -3.72 -9.22 3.19
C GLY A 192 -3.96 -9.72 1.76
N GLY A 193 -3.03 -9.42 0.88
CA GLY A 193 -3.08 -9.82 -0.54
C GLY A 193 -2.34 -11.12 -0.83
N PHE A 194 -1.82 -11.22 -2.06
CA PHE A 194 -1.07 -12.40 -2.53
C PHE A 194 0.32 -12.05 -3.07
N GLU A 195 0.82 -10.86 -2.76
CA GLU A 195 2.10 -10.37 -3.28
C GLU A 195 3.29 -11.25 -2.94
N SER A 196 3.19 -12.08 -1.89
CA SER A 196 4.25 -13.02 -1.52
C SER A 196 4.12 -14.40 -2.17
N ASN A 197 3.05 -14.63 -2.94
CA ASN A 197 2.86 -15.84 -3.73
C ASN A 197 3.48 -15.66 -5.11
N LEU A 198 4.78 -15.93 -5.23
CA LEU A 198 5.52 -15.77 -6.48
C LEU A 198 4.96 -16.64 -7.62
N GLY A 199 4.42 -17.82 -7.29
CA GLY A 199 3.76 -18.68 -8.26
C GLY A 199 2.52 -18.03 -8.87
N TRP A 200 1.66 -17.43 -8.03
CA TRP A 200 0.47 -16.72 -8.51
C TRP A 200 0.83 -15.45 -9.27
N LEU A 201 1.82 -14.68 -8.79
CA LEU A 201 2.31 -13.53 -9.55
C LEU A 201 2.86 -13.92 -10.92
N ARG A 202 3.62 -15.02 -11.00
CA ARG A 202 4.18 -15.54 -12.24
C ARG A 202 3.08 -15.99 -13.22
N GLU A 203 2.05 -16.67 -12.71
CA GLU A 203 0.87 -17.04 -13.50
C GLU A 203 0.13 -15.81 -14.03
N ALA A 204 -0.12 -14.82 -13.17
CA ALA A 204 -0.87 -13.61 -13.51
C ALA A 204 -0.14 -12.72 -14.53
N TRP A 205 1.17 -12.51 -14.34
CA TRP A 205 1.96 -11.65 -15.23
C TRP A 205 2.35 -12.32 -16.55
N GLY A 206 2.47 -13.66 -16.58
CA GLY A 206 2.88 -14.40 -17.77
C GLY A 206 4.26 -14.01 -18.27
N GLN A 207 4.52 -14.30 -19.54
CA GLN A 207 5.73 -13.91 -20.25
C GLN A 207 5.57 -12.51 -20.89
N ASN A 208 6.64 -11.70 -20.83
CA ASN A 208 6.72 -10.44 -21.54
C ASN A 208 7.09 -10.67 -23.03
N ALA A 209 7.16 -9.60 -23.81
CA ALA A 209 7.53 -9.65 -25.24
C ALA A 209 8.95 -10.20 -25.51
N LEU A 210 9.81 -10.25 -24.48
CA LEU A 210 11.16 -10.79 -24.54
C LEU A 210 11.22 -12.28 -24.17
N GLY A 211 10.07 -12.91 -23.86
CA GLY A 211 10.01 -14.29 -23.41
C GLY A 211 10.42 -14.49 -21.93
N GLU A 212 10.62 -13.41 -21.18
CA GLU A 212 10.95 -13.46 -19.76
C GLU A 212 9.68 -13.50 -18.91
N PHE A 213 9.73 -14.12 -17.72
CA PHE A 213 8.68 -14.00 -16.69
C PHE A 213 9.05 -12.89 -15.71
N PRO A 214 8.44 -11.71 -15.78
CA PRO A 214 8.85 -10.58 -14.95
C PRO A 214 8.79 -10.88 -13.45
N ALA A 215 7.81 -11.68 -13.02
CA ALA A 215 7.64 -12.02 -11.61
C ALA A 215 8.81 -12.82 -11.00
N ASP A 216 9.63 -13.50 -11.80
CA ASP A 216 10.82 -14.22 -11.33
C ASP A 216 11.89 -13.25 -10.75
N ASN A 217 11.82 -11.97 -11.12
CA ASN A 217 12.72 -10.92 -10.64
C ASN A 217 12.07 -9.95 -9.63
N PHE A 218 10.82 -10.19 -9.22
CA PHE A 218 10.16 -9.35 -8.23
C PHE A 218 10.76 -9.56 -6.83
N LEU A 219 10.87 -8.46 -6.12
CA LEU A 219 11.16 -8.43 -4.70
C LEU A 219 9.88 -8.07 -3.95
N ILE A 220 9.64 -8.70 -2.82
CA ILE A 220 8.46 -8.47 -2.01
C ILE A 220 8.84 -7.52 -0.88
N ARG A 221 8.40 -6.28 -1.00
CA ARG A 221 8.71 -5.25 -0.02
C ARG A 221 8.05 -5.46 1.34
N GLY A 222 6.98 -6.27 1.34
CA GLY A 222 6.20 -6.64 2.50
C GLY A 222 6.58 -7.98 3.12
N THR A 223 5.67 -8.48 3.95
CA THR A 223 5.84 -9.75 4.67
C THR A 223 5.75 -10.96 3.74
N ARG A 224 6.43 -12.04 4.10
CA ARG A 224 6.34 -13.34 3.41
C ARG A 224 5.01 -14.09 3.63
N PHE A 225 4.17 -13.63 4.54
CA PHE A 225 2.95 -14.34 4.95
C PHE A 225 1.72 -14.02 4.09
N ASN A 226 1.75 -12.97 3.26
CA ASN A 226 0.65 -12.61 2.37
C ASN A 226 0.62 -13.48 1.12
N GLN A 227 0.16 -14.73 1.27
CA GLN A 227 0.15 -15.75 0.22
C GLN A 227 -1.17 -15.80 -0.57
N GLY A 228 -2.19 -15.07 -0.16
CA GLY A 228 -3.49 -15.02 -0.82
C GLY A 228 -4.33 -16.30 -0.68
N THR A 229 -3.97 -17.21 0.23
CA THR A 229 -4.63 -18.51 0.39
C THR A 229 -6.14 -18.38 0.54
N LEU A 230 -6.59 -17.50 1.46
CA LEU A 230 -8.03 -17.30 1.69
C LEU A 230 -8.70 -16.51 0.57
N LEU A 231 -8.01 -15.58 -0.05
CA LEU A 231 -8.53 -14.87 -1.23
C LEU A 231 -8.82 -15.89 -2.35
N LYS A 232 -7.87 -16.75 -2.66
CA LYS A 232 -8.03 -17.80 -3.69
C LYS A 232 -9.14 -18.79 -3.32
N HIS A 233 -9.24 -19.18 -2.06
CA HIS A 233 -10.31 -20.04 -1.56
C HIS A 233 -11.69 -19.44 -1.78
N LEU A 234 -11.89 -18.17 -1.40
CA LEU A 234 -13.18 -17.47 -1.57
C LEU A 234 -13.56 -17.27 -3.05
N LEU A 235 -12.59 -16.90 -3.89
CA LEU A 235 -12.82 -16.82 -5.34
C LEU A 235 -13.26 -18.17 -5.93
N ASN A 236 -12.66 -19.26 -5.49
CA ASN A 236 -13.05 -20.62 -5.90
C ASN A 236 -14.46 -21.00 -5.40
N LEU A 237 -14.91 -20.47 -4.28
CA LEU A 237 -16.28 -20.63 -3.77
C LEU A 237 -17.30 -19.71 -4.46
N GLY A 238 -16.86 -18.90 -5.42
CA GLY A 238 -17.71 -18.00 -6.20
C GLY A 238 -18.00 -16.67 -5.53
N ALA A 239 -17.14 -16.18 -4.65
CA ALA A 239 -17.17 -14.80 -4.18
C ALA A 239 -16.90 -13.85 -5.36
N ASP A 240 -17.62 -12.72 -5.38
CA ASP A 240 -17.50 -11.73 -6.47
C ASP A 240 -16.11 -11.09 -6.42
N GLN A 241 -15.40 -11.14 -7.54
CA GLN A 241 -14.06 -10.58 -7.72
C GLN A 241 -14.11 -9.10 -8.10
N ILE A 242 -13.08 -8.36 -7.71
CA ILE A 242 -12.79 -7.00 -8.18
C ILE A 242 -11.32 -6.87 -8.55
N SER A 243 -11.03 -6.03 -9.56
CA SER A 243 -9.70 -5.68 -10.05
C SER A 243 -8.95 -6.82 -10.76
N ASP A 244 -7.75 -6.54 -11.24
CA ASP A 244 -6.92 -7.38 -12.09
C ASP A 244 -5.70 -7.89 -11.30
N PRO A 245 -5.31 -9.18 -11.41
CA PRO A 245 -4.22 -9.77 -10.64
C PRO A 245 -2.83 -9.21 -10.97
N THR A 246 -2.68 -8.51 -12.11
CA THR A 246 -1.42 -7.85 -12.46
C THR A 246 -1.31 -6.44 -11.87
N GLN A 247 -2.40 -5.88 -11.35
CA GLN A 247 -2.39 -4.55 -10.76
C GLN A 247 -1.94 -4.60 -9.31
N ALA A 248 -0.99 -3.76 -8.97
CA ALA A 248 -0.38 -3.72 -7.65
C ALA A 248 0.30 -2.37 -7.39
N HIS A 249 0.48 -2.03 -6.13
CA HIS A 249 1.42 -1.02 -5.67
C HIS A 249 2.84 -1.58 -5.78
N MET A 250 3.56 -1.14 -6.80
CA MET A 250 4.91 -1.61 -7.11
C MET A 250 5.87 -0.42 -7.18
N VAL A 251 6.94 -0.49 -6.41
CA VAL A 251 7.94 0.58 -6.33
C VAL A 251 9.29 0.13 -6.85
N ALA A 252 10.10 1.08 -7.34
CA ALA A 252 11.51 0.82 -7.59
C ALA A 252 12.24 0.75 -6.26
N ILE A 253 12.77 -0.42 -5.90
CA ILE A 253 13.56 -0.64 -4.69
C ILE A 253 14.97 -1.06 -5.03
N ASP A 254 15.90 -0.84 -4.12
CA ASP A 254 17.28 -1.26 -4.31
C ASP A 254 17.36 -2.76 -4.67
N ALA A 255 18.06 -3.09 -5.74
CA ALA A 255 18.17 -4.45 -6.25
C ALA A 255 18.85 -5.43 -5.28
N ARG A 256 19.50 -4.91 -4.24
CA ARG A 256 20.15 -5.68 -3.16
C ARG A 256 19.20 -5.95 -1.98
N ALA A 257 17.96 -5.44 -2.04
CA ALA A 257 16.96 -5.71 -1.01
C ALA A 257 16.71 -7.22 -0.88
N PRO A 258 16.39 -7.71 0.32
CA PRO A 258 16.01 -9.11 0.50
C PRO A 258 14.72 -9.43 -0.25
N LEU A 259 14.52 -10.72 -0.57
CA LEU A 259 13.33 -11.18 -1.28
C LEU A 259 12.03 -10.78 -0.57
N TYR A 260 12.01 -10.85 0.78
CA TYR A 260 10.89 -10.42 1.63
C TYR A 260 11.35 -9.42 2.68
N ASP A 261 10.42 -8.68 3.26
CA ASP A 261 10.62 -7.80 4.41
C ASP A 261 11.61 -6.64 4.17
N GLY A 262 11.92 -6.31 2.90
CA GLY A 262 12.76 -5.14 2.57
C GLY A 262 12.17 -3.80 3.05
N GLY A 263 10.87 -3.74 3.16
CA GLY A 263 10.16 -2.61 3.77
C GLY A 263 10.32 -1.28 3.05
N ILE A 264 10.02 -0.21 3.79
CA ILE A 264 10.05 1.16 3.25
C ILE A 264 11.47 1.67 3.00
N CYS A 265 12.44 1.17 3.75
CA CYS A 265 13.82 1.68 3.74
C CYS A 265 14.59 1.30 2.47
N THR A 266 14.15 0.29 1.73
CA THR A 266 14.80 -0.13 0.46
C THR A 266 14.32 0.65 -0.76
N ARG A 267 13.31 1.53 -0.63
CA ARG A 267 12.82 2.37 -1.71
C ARG A 267 13.86 3.43 -2.08
N ILE A 268 14.01 3.66 -3.39
CA ILE A 268 14.89 4.71 -3.92
C ILE A 268 14.04 5.94 -4.23
N ASP A 269 14.31 7.05 -3.56
CA ASP A 269 13.52 8.29 -3.63
C ASP A 269 14.18 9.39 -4.49
N CYS A 270 15.32 9.14 -5.13
CA CYS A 270 16.02 10.10 -5.98
C CYS A 270 15.61 10.06 -7.46
N VAL A 271 14.69 9.21 -7.86
CA VAL A 271 14.27 8.99 -9.25
C VAL A 271 13.92 10.30 -9.96
N SER A 272 13.10 11.15 -9.36
CA SER A 272 12.70 12.43 -9.94
C SER A 272 13.83 13.47 -10.03
N LEU A 273 14.92 13.30 -9.29
CA LEU A 273 16.07 14.22 -9.24
C LEU A 273 17.20 13.84 -10.20
N GLY A 274 16.99 12.83 -11.02
CA GLY A 274 17.96 12.33 -12.00
C GLY A 274 17.27 11.74 -13.20
N VAL A 275 17.87 10.69 -13.78
CA VAL A 275 17.29 9.90 -14.88
C VAL A 275 17.33 8.42 -14.54
N VAL A 276 16.47 7.62 -15.16
CA VAL A 276 16.49 6.17 -15.03
C VAL A 276 16.73 5.52 -16.38
N VAL A 277 17.78 4.68 -16.44
CA VAL A 277 18.07 3.90 -17.65
C VAL A 277 17.85 2.41 -17.36
N ASN A 278 17.50 1.66 -18.42
CA ASN A 278 17.37 0.20 -18.36
C ASN A 278 18.75 -0.48 -18.56
N LYS A 279 18.76 -1.81 -18.66
CA LYS A 279 19.97 -2.63 -18.88
C LYS A 279 20.67 -2.30 -20.21
N ASN A 280 19.96 -1.74 -21.19
CA ASN A 280 20.50 -1.30 -22.48
C ASN A 280 21.02 0.15 -22.42
N ALA A 281 21.06 0.78 -21.25
CA ALA A 281 21.42 2.17 -21.03
C ALA A 281 20.46 3.18 -21.71
N GLU A 282 19.20 2.83 -21.89
CA GLU A 282 18.14 3.65 -22.50
C GLU A 282 17.16 4.17 -21.45
N ARG A 283 16.78 5.45 -21.52
CA ARG A 283 15.65 5.99 -20.74
C ARG A 283 14.34 5.43 -21.29
N PHE A 284 13.37 5.18 -20.40
CA PHE A 284 12.11 4.53 -20.78
C PHE A 284 10.85 5.22 -20.26
N TYR A 285 10.98 6.23 -19.41
CA TYR A 285 9.84 6.97 -18.88
C TYR A 285 10.21 8.40 -18.46
N ASP A 286 9.20 9.24 -18.18
CA ASP A 286 9.33 10.59 -17.65
C ASP A 286 9.51 10.56 -16.13
N GLU A 287 10.71 10.82 -15.64
CA GLU A 287 11.02 10.84 -14.21
C GLU A 287 10.42 12.06 -13.50
N GLY A 288 10.02 13.09 -14.25
CA GLY A 288 9.47 14.35 -13.79
C GLY A 288 7.95 14.50 -13.97
N GLU A 289 7.21 13.44 -14.28
CA GLU A 289 5.78 13.49 -14.64
C GLU A 289 4.89 14.17 -13.60
N ASP A 290 5.12 13.94 -12.31
CA ASP A 290 4.35 14.52 -11.20
C ASP A 290 5.13 14.37 -9.89
N PHE A 291 4.61 14.94 -8.81
CA PHE A 291 5.16 14.76 -7.47
C PHE A 291 5.41 13.30 -7.11
N TRP A 292 6.57 13.01 -6.57
CA TRP A 292 7.01 11.66 -6.24
C TRP A 292 6.00 10.82 -5.43
N PRO A 293 5.28 11.36 -4.42
CA PRO A 293 4.25 10.61 -3.70
C PRO A 293 3.07 10.11 -4.53
N LYS A 294 2.86 10.66 -5.71
CA LYS A 294 1.80 10.26 -6.64
C LYS A 294 2.31 9.32 -7.74
N ARG A 295 3.64 9.18 -7.93
CA ARG A 295 4.24 8.40 -9.03
C ARG A 295 5.17 7.28 -8.60
N TYR A 296 5.78 7.36 -7.41
CA TYR A 296 6.74 6.35 -6.95
C TYR A 296 6.21 4.91 -7.04
N ALA A 297 4.90 4.72 -6.90
CA ALA A 297 4.25 3.42 -6.93
C ALA A 297 4.07 2.82 -8.34
N ASN A 298 4.36 3.57 -9.40
CA ASN A 298 4.34 3.08 -10.78
C ASN A 298 5.71 2.56 -11.21
N TRP A 299 6.78 3.03 -10.57
CA TRP A 299 8.15 2.76 -11.02
C TRP A 299 8.54 1.30 -10.95
N GLY A 300 8.03 0.54 -9.97
CA GLY A 300 8.24 -0.91 -9.95
C GLY A 300 7.64 -1.60 -11.18
N ARG A 301 6.45 -1.17 -11.63
CA ARG A 301 5.80 -1.70 -12.84
C ARG A 301 6.54 -1.31 -14.11
N LEU A 302 7.04 -0.07 -14.19
CA LEU A 302 7.85 0.40 -15.32
C LEU A 302 9.15 -0.41 -15.45
N VAL A 303 9.83 -0.66 -14.32
CA VAL A 303 11.03 -1.50 -14.27
C VAL A 303 10.71 -2.96 -14.60
N ALA A 304 9.54 -3.49 -14.19
CA ALA A 304 9.11 -4.84 -14.54
C ALA A 304 8.96 -5.09 -16.04
N GLN A 305 8.77 -4.04 -16.82
CA GLN A 305 8.67 -4.10 -18.28
C GLN A 305 10.02 -3.98 -18.99
N GLN A 306 11.11 -3.68 -18.27
CA GLN A 306 12.44 -3.51 -18.85
C GLN A 306 13.18 -4.86 -18.95
N PRO A 307 14.15 -4.99 -19.87
CA PRO A 307 14.97 -6.19 -20.00
C PRO A 307 15.64 -6.59 -18.69
N GLY A 308 15.45 -7.84 -18.26
CA GLY A 308 15.97 -8.37 -17.00
C GLY A 308 15.32 -7.77 -15.74
N GLN A 309 14.23 -7.01 -15.90
CA GLN A 309 13.48 -6.32 -14.85
C GLN A 309 14.38 -5.50 -13.91
N ILE A 310 15.33 -4.78 -14.49
CA ILE A 310 16.28 -3.93 -13.79
C ILE A 310 16.35 -2.54 -14.43
N GLY A 311 16.48 -1.53 -13.58
CA GLY A 311 16.77 -0.15 -13.97
C GLY A 311 17.91 0.41 -13.11
N TYR A 312 18.47 1.54 -13.55
CA TYR A 312 19.50 2.26 -12.82
C TYR A 312 19.08 3.71 -12.69
N SER A 313 18.82 4.14 -11.45
CA SER A 313 18.53 5.55 -11.15
C SER A 313 19.86 6.29 -11.02
N ILE A 314 20.10 7.21 -11.95
CA ILE A 314 21.34 7.98 -12.08
C ILE A 314 21.09 9.40 -11.59
N SER A 315 21.93 9.90 -10.71
CA SER A 315 21.92 11.30 -10.24
C SER A 315 23.34 11.82 -10.08
N ASP A 316 23.48 13.11 -9.86
CA ASP A 316 24.76 13.75 -9.58
C ASP A 316 24.78 14.45 -8.20
N ALA A 317 25.84 15.12 -7.87
CA ALA A 317 26.03 15.76 -6.58
C ALA A 317 24.93 16.77 -6.21
N LYS A 318 24.24 17.36 -7.21
CA LYS A 318 23.14 18.32 -7.00
C LYS A 318 21.91 17.69 -6.33
N ALA A 319 21.70 16.38 -6.47
CA ALA A 319 20.58 15.67 -5.85
C ALA A 319 20.81 15.33 -4.37
N VAL A 320 22.05 15.30 -3.91
CA VAL A 320 22.41 14.88 -2.55
C VAL A 320 21.75 15.77 -1.50
N GLY A 321 21.13 15.14 -0.49
CA GLY A 321 20.41 15.84 0.60
C GLY A 321 19.00 16.29 0.25
N ARG A 322 18.51 16.06 -0.99
CA ARG A 322 17.16 16.45 -1.45
C ARG A 322 16.15 15.30 -1.42
N PHE A 323 16.57 14.10 -1.07
CA PHE A 323 15.73 12.91 -0.97
C PHE A 323 16.07 12.11 0.28
N MET A 324 15.20 11.19 0.66
CA MET A 324 15.43 10.30 1.80
C MET A 324 16.68 9.44 1.54
N PRO A 325 17.66 9.42 2.45
CA PRO A 325 18.87 8.65 2.24
C PRO A 325 18.56 7.15 2.09
N PRO A 326 19.15 6.47 1.09
CA PRO A 326 18.96 5.04 0.89
C PRO A 326 19.70 4.24 1.97
N VAL A 327 19.27 3.01 2.23
CA VAL A 327 19.90 2.10 3.19
C VAL A 327 21.24 1.61 2.66
N PHE A 328 21.34 1.38 1.36
CA PHE A 328 22.58 0.95 0.71
C PHE A 328 23.22 2.13 -0.02
N GLU A 329 24.52 2.26 0.11
CA GLU A 329 25.26 3.27 -0.64
C GLU A 329 25.13 3.04 -2.16
N GLY A 330 25.02 4.14 -2.91
CA GLY A 330 25.01 4.10 -4.37
C GLY A 330 26.38 3.71 -4.92
N THR A 331 26.41 3.22 -6.15
CA THR A 331 27.63 3.16 -6.94
C THR A 331 28.05 4.59 -7.25
N VAL A 332 29.29 4.96 -6.90
CA VAL A 332 29.82 6.33 -7.04
C VAL A 332 30.97 6.34 -8.03
N ALA A 333 31.01 7.38 -8.88
CA ALA A 333 32.09 7.63 -9.84
C ALA A 333 32.35 9.13 -10.01
N GLN A 334 33.56 9.48 -10.44
CA GLN A 334 33.93 10.86 -10.73
C GLN A 334 33.56 11.27 -12.17
N THR A 335 33.36 10.30 -13.04
CA THR A 335 32.94 10.53 -14.43
C THR A 335 31.81 9.58 -14.82
N LEU A 336 30.97 10.01 -15.77
CA LEU A 336 29.86 9.18 -16.31
C LEU A 336 30.36 7.90 -17.01
N PRO A 337 31.47 7.90 -17.81
CA PRO A 337 32.03 6.67 -18.37
C PRO A 337 32.47 5.67 -17.28
N GLU A 338 33.11 6.15 -16.22
CA GLU A 338 33.48 5.31 -15.06
C GLU A 338 32.24 4.70 -14.40
N LEU A 339 31.18 5.49 -14.24
CA LEU A 339 29.92 5.00 -13.67
C LEU A 339 29.31 3.88 -14.53
N ALA A 340 29.26 4.06 -15.87
CA ALA A 340 28.78 3.04 -16.80
C ALA A 340 29.56 1.74 -16.68
N GLN A 341 30.89 1.82 -16.60
CA GLN A 341 31.78 0.66 -16.42
C GLN A 341 31.48 -0.08 -15.09
N LYS A 342 31.34 0.65 -13.99
CA LYS A 342 31.01 0.08 -12.67
C LYS A 342 29.63 -0.60 -12.67
N LEU A 343 28.69 -0.12 -13.47
CA LEU A 343 27.35 -0.71 -13.60
C LEU A 343 27.31 -1.87 -14.62
N GLY A 344 28.37 -2.10 -15.39
CA GLY A 344 28.40 -3.12 -16.45
C GLY A 344 27.54 -2.74 -17.67
N LEU A 345 27.29 -1.45 -17.88
CA LEU A 345 26.53 -0.93 -19.00
C LEU A 345 27.45 -0.64 -20.20
N ASN A 346 26.90 -0.68 -21.41
CA ASN A 346 27.62 -0.23 -22.58
C ASN A 346 27.93 1.28 -22.45
N VAL A 347 29.22 1.63 -22.42
CA VAL A 347 29.68 2.99 -22.15
C VAL A 347 29.24 3.95 -23.27
N ASP A 348 29.34 3.53 -24.53
CA ASP A 348 29.01 4.40 -25.66
C ASP A 348 27.51 4.73 -25.71
N THR A 349 26.65 3.71 -25.49
CA THR A 349 25.19 3.90 -25.42
C THR A 349 24.82 4.76 -24.25
N PHE A 350 25.40 4.49 -23.08
CA PHE A 350 25.15 5.25 -21.85
C PHE A 350 25.52 6.74 -22.04
N MET A 351 26.69 7.01 -22.60
CA MET A 351 27.14 8.37 -22.88
C MET A 351 26.28 9.05 -23.92
N ALA A 352 25.86 8.36 -24.99
CA ALA A 352 24.93 8.90 -25.97
C ALA A 352 23.60 9.31 -25.33
N THR A 353 23.01 8.43 -24.50
CA THR A 353 21.75 8.70 -23.79
C THR A 353 21.86 9.92 -22.87
N LEU A 354 22.91 9.99 -22.03
CA LEU A 354 23.08 11.09 -21.08
C LEU A 354 23.50 12.40 -21.75
N THR A 355 24.27 12.34 -22.82
CA THR A 355 24.61 13.53 -23.65
C THR A 355 23.34 14.11 -24.28
N ALA A 356 22.50 13.26 -24.87
CA ALA A 356 21.24 13.71 -25.50
C ALA A 356 20.31 14.31 -24.42
N TYR A 357 20.22 13.68 -23.25
CA TYR A 357 19.47 14.22 -22.11
C TYR A 357 19.99 15.59 -21.66
N ASN A 358 21.29 15.71 -21.41
CA ASN A 358 21.90 16.97 -20.98
C ASN A 358 21.70 18.12 -21.99
N GLN A 359 21.80 17.82 -23.30
CA GLN A 359 21.57 18.79 -24.37
C GLN A 359 20.11 19.22 -24.49
N ALA A 360 19.17 18.32 -24.14
CA ALA A 360 17.73 18.59 -24.19
C ALA A 360 17.21 19.38 -23.01
N CYS A 361 17.98 19.50 -21.90
CA CYS A 361 17.56 20.25 -20.73
C CYS A 361 17.39 21.73 -21.03
N VAL A 362 16.20 22.25 -20.79
CA VAL A 362 15.86 23.68 -20.85
C VAL A 362 16.02 24.27 -19.45
N PRO A 363 16.87 25.29 -19.28
CA PRO A 363 17.04 25.93 -17.98
C PRO A 363 15.74 26.58 -17.48
N GLY A 364 15.48 26.43 -16.19
CA GLY A 364 14.36 27.05 -15.49
C GLY A 364 14.73 27.38 -14.03
N HIS A 365 13.74 27.70 -13.25
CA HIS A 365 13.92 27.86 -11.80
C HIS A 365 13.70 26.52 -11.10
N PHE A 366 14.79 25.84 -10.79
CA PHE A 366 14.72 24.54 -10.14
C PHE A 366 14.18 24.66 -8.70
N ASP A 367 13.02 24.04 -8.48
CA ASP A 367 12.42 23.90 -7.15
C ASP A 367 11.73 22.52 -7.02
N HIS A 368 12.36 21.61 -6.29
CA HIS A 368 11.83 20.27 -6.07
C HIS A 368 10.58 20.23 -5.17
N THR A 369 10.12 21.38 -4.66
CA THR A 369 8.91 21.51 -3.83
C THR A 369 7.66 21.86 -4.63
N VAL A 370 7.80 22.23 -5.89
CA VAL A 370 6.72 22.51 -6.83
C VAL A 370 6.94 21.74 -8.13
N LEU A 371 5.93 21.67 -8.98
CA LEU A 371 6.12 21.26 -10.37
C LEU A 371 6.80 22.43 -11.10
N ASP A 372 8.11 22.38 -11.16
CA ASP A 372 8.93 23.47 -11.67
C ASP A 372 8.94 23.55 -13.23
N ASP A 373 9.63 24.54 -13.77
CA ASP A 373 9.72 24.77 -15.21
C ASP A 373 10.99 24.18 -15.85
N CYS A 374 11.83 23.47 -15.08
CA CYS A 374 13.00 22.76 -15.60
C CYS A 374 12.55 21.49 -16.35
N HIS A 375 12.61 21.49 -17.68
CA HIS A 375 12.11 20.38 -18.51
C HIS A 375 13.09 20.03 -19.63
N THR A 376 12.76 19.03 -20.43
CA THR A 376 13.51 18.70 -21.67
C THR A 376 12.69 19.00 -22.91
N GLU A 377 13.34 19.46 -23.98
CA GLU A 377 12.73 19.64 -25.27
C GLU A 377 13.38 18.70 -26.32
N GLY A 378 12.58 18.21 -27.28
CA GLY A 378 13.06 17.37 -28.37
C GLY A 378 13.54 15.96 -27.95
N LEU A 379 13.29 15.53 -26.73
CA LEU A 379 13.71 14.22 -26.19
C LEU A 379 12.52 13.29 -25.99
N THR A 380 12.72 12.01 -26.32
CA THR A 380 11.71 10.95 -26.05
C THR A 380 12.37 9.80 -25.29
N PRO A 381 11.86 9.42 -24.10
CA PRO A 381 10.81 10.11 -23.35
C PRO A 381 11.26 11.50 -22.87
N ALA A 382 10.33 12.45 -22.80
CA ALA A 382 10.59 13.75 -22.20
C ALA A 382 10.84 13.60 -20.67
N LYS A 383 11.40 14.63 -20.05
CA LYS A 383 11.33 14.84 -18.60
C LYS A 383 10.66 16.19 -18.36
N THR A 384 9.47 16.18 -17.74
CA THR A 384 8.58 17.36 -17.71
C THR A 384 8.87 18.34 -16.59
N HIS A 385 9.50 17.89 -15.49
CA HIS A 385 9.90 18.73 -14.37
C HIS A 385 11.25 18.28 -13.80
N TRP A 386 11.92 19.17 -13.09
CA TRP A 386 13.20 18.91 -12.37
C TRP A 386 14.31 18.40 -13.29
N ALA A 387 14.28 18.79 -14.56
CA ALA A 387 15.29 18.38 -15.53
C ALA A 387 16.54 19.27 -15.40
N LEU A 388 17.55 18.76 -14.70
CA LEU A 388 18.88 19.37 -14.61
C LEU A 388 19.88 18.50 -15.37
N PRO A 389 20.84 19.10 -16.12
CA PRO A 389 21.94 18.34 -16.69
C PRO A 389 22.69 17.55 -15.63
N LEU A 390 23.10 16.34 -15.94
CA LEU A 390 23.97 15.51 -15.09
C LEU A 390 25.42 15.85 -15.43
N ASP A 391 25.99 16.86 -14.76
CA ASP A 391 27.29 17.47 -15.05
C ASP A 391 28.18 17.75 -13.85
N THR A 392 27.67 17.49 -12.65
CA THR A 392 28.37 17.83 -11.39
C THR A 392 28.79 16.57 -10.62
N ALA A 393 30.07 16.24 -10.68
CA ALA A 393 30.61 15.08 -9.93
C ALA A 393 30.54 15.30 -8.40
N PRO A 394 30.50 14.22 -7.60
CA PRO A 394 30.43 12.82 -8.02
C PRO A 394 29.04 12.42 -8.55
N PHE A 395 29.04 11.40 -9.41
CA PHE A 395 27.82 10.79 -9.95
C PHE A 395 27.46 9.56 -9.14
N TYR A 396 26.14 9.33 -8.98
CA TYR A 396 25.59 8.24 -8.18
C TYR A 396 24.65 7.39 -9.02
N ALA A 397 24.67 6.09 -8.78
CA ALA A 397 23.70 5.16 -9.37
C ALA A 397 23.18 4.17 -8.34
N TYR A 398 21.89 3.87 -8.46
CA TYR A 398 21.22 2.84 -7.69
C TYR A 398 20.56 1.86 -8.65
N ALA A 399 21.00 0.59 -8.61
CA ALA A 399 20.29 -0.47 -9.33
C ALA A 399 18.95 -0.74 -8.63
N VAL A 400 17.87 -0.75 -9.40
CA VAL A 400 16.51 -0.91 -8.89
C VAL A 400 15.79 -2.07 -9.55
N LYS A 401 15.00 -2.79 -8.75
CA LYS A 401 14.11 -3.87 -9.17
C LYS A 401 12.66 -3.57 -8.78
N PRO A 402 11.67 -4.29 -9.37
CA PRO A 402 10.28 -4.18 -8.96
C PRO A 402 10.08 -4.67 -7.54
N GLY A 403 9.63 -3.80 -6.64
CA GLY A 403 9.26 -4.12 -5.27
C GLY A 403 7.75 -4.14 -5.11
N VAL A 404 7.15 -5.33 -5.03
CA VAL A 404 5.71 -5.48 -4.84
C VAL A 404 5.36 -5.27 -3.37
N THR A 405 4.32 -4.49 -3.11
CA THR A 405 3.93 -4.14 -1.74
C THR A 405 2.49 -4.47 -1.43
N PHE A 406 1.59 -4.41 -2.44
CA PHE A 406 0.16 -4.39 -2.21
C PHE A 406 -0.54 -4.76 -3.51
N THR A 407 -1.31 -5.83 -3.52
CA THR A 407 -2.06 -6.30 -4.70
C THR A 407 -3.48 -5.77 -4.70
N TYR A 408 -4.10 -5.60 -5.90
CA TYR A 408 -5.44 -5.01 -6.00
C TYR A 408 -6.54 -6.02 -6.29
N LEU A 409 -6.20 -7.17 -6.88
CA LEU A 409 -7.18 -8.25 -6.99
C LEU A 409 -7.70 -8.60 -5.59
N GLY A 410 -9.02 -8.58 -5.46
CA GLY A 410 -9.67 -8.82 -4.18
C GLY A 410 -11.14 -9.17 -4.32
N LEU A 411 -11.86 -9.04 -3.23
CA LEU A 411 -13.29 -9.33 -3.13
C LEU A 411 -14.11 -8.08 -3.36
N LYS A 412 -15.15 -8.20 -4.17
CA LYS A 412 -16.17 -7.15 -4.32
C LYS A 412 -16.95 -7.03 -3.02
N THR A 413 -17.13 -5.79 -2.57
CA THR A 413 -17.89 -5.50 -1.35
C THR A 413 -18.78 -4.27 -1.55
N ASP A 414 -19.62 -3.96 -0.58
CA ASP A 414 -20.41 -2.75 -0.49
C ASP A 414 -19.95 -1.86 0.67
N ASP A 415 -20.68 -0.82 0.98
CA ASP A 415 -20.43 0.14 2.05
C ASP A 415 -20.53 -0.46 3.47
N THR A 416 -21.06 -1.67 3.61
CA THR A 416 -21.06 -2.44 4.86
C THR A 416 -19.83 -3.33 5.03
N ALA A 417 -18.95 -3.37 4.03
CA ALA A 417 -17.82 -4.28 3.94
C ALA A 417 -18.19 -5.78 3.86
N ALA A 418 -19.44 -6.12 3.51
CA ALA A 418 -19.88 -7.50 3.36
C ALA A 418 -19.30 -8.13 2.08
N VAL A 419 -18.79 -9.36 2.17
CA VAL A 419 -18.37 -10.15 1.01
C VAL A 419 -19.59 -10.51 0.16
N ARG A 420 -19.48 -10.40 -1.15
CA ARG A 420 -20.58 -10.69 -2.06
C ARG A 420 -20.39 -12.04 -2.75
N PHE A 421 -21.49 -12.79 -2.83
CA PHE A 421 -21.61 -14.02 -3.60
C PHE A 421 -22.78 -13.88 -4.56
N LYS A 422 -22.53 -14.04 -5.88
CA LYS A 422 -23.56 -13.85 -6.92
C LYS A 422 -24.31 -12.50 -6.74
N HIS A 423 -23.54 -11.46 -6.47
CA HIS A 423 -24.02 -10.08 -6.25
C HIS A 423 -24.85 -9.86 -4.97
N GLN A 424 -24.99 -10.87 -4.10
CA GLN A 424 -25.68 -10.73 -2.82
C GLN A 424 -24.66 -10.60 -1.67
N PRO A 425 -24.82 -9.64 -0.75
CA PRO A 425 -23.95 -9.51 0.40
C PRO A 425 -24.13 -10.67 1.38
N SER A 426 -23.03 -11.17 1.92
CA SER A 426 -23.08 -12.16 3.02
C SER A 426 -23.65 -11.50 4.28
N PRO A 427 -24.51 -12.19 5.03
CA PRO A 427 -25.08 -11.63 6.27
C PRO A 427 -24.07 -11.61 7.42
N ASN A 428 -22.95 -12.37 7.33
CA ASN A 428 -22.05 -12.57 8.45
C ASN A 428 -20.57 -12.76 8.06
N LEU A 429 -20.21 -12.49 6.82
CA LEU A 429 -18.81 -12.51 6.35
C LEU A 429 -18.45 -11.14 5.78
N PHE A 430 -17.46 -10.50 6.40
CA PHE A 430 -17.00 -9.15 6.06
C PHE A 430 -15.53 -9.17 5.64
N VAL A 431 -15.11 -8.15 4.89
CA VAL A 431 -13.74 -8.04 4.40
C VAL A 431 -13.19 -6.63 4.57
N ALA A 432 -11.89 -6.52 4.89
CA ALA A 432 -11.23 -5.22 5.04
C ALA A 432 -9.78 -5.25 4.56
N GLY A 433 -9.24 -4.07 4.31
CA GLY A 433 -7.85 -3.88 3.92
C GLY A 433 -7.56 -4.32 2.50
N GLU A 434 -6.40 -4.94 2.30
CA GLU A 434 -5.91 -5.29 0.97
C GLU A 434 -6.83 -6.25 0.22
N MET A 435 -7.46 -7.19 0.91
CA MET A 435 -8.41 -8.15 0.28
C MET A 435 -9.61 -7.50 -0.42
N MET A 436 -9.90 -6.22 -0.16
CA MET A 436 -11.00 -5.49 -0.83
C MET A 436 -10.53 -4.20 -1.50
N ALA A 437 -9.23 -3.94 -1.50
CA ALA A 437 -8.68 -2.66 -1.97
C ALA A 437 -9.00 -2.36 -3.44
N GLY A 438 -9.21 -3.36 -4.27
CA GLY A 438 -9.63 -3.20 -5.67
C GLY A 438 -10.94 -2.44 -5.86
N ASN A 439 -11.81 -2.35 -4.83
CA ASN A 439 -13.00 -1.48 -4.87
C ASN A 439 -12.62 0.02 -4.89
N VAL A 440 -11.44 0.36 -4.40
CA VAL A 440 -10.92 1.75 -4.36
C VAL A 440 -9.76 1.96 -5.32
N LEU A 441 -8.93 0.94 -5.52
CA LEU A 441 -7.69 1.00 -6.31
C LEU A 441 -7.73 -0.05 -7.43
N GLY A 442 -8.24 0.30 -8.59
CA GLY A 442 -8.13 -0.55 -9.78
C GLY A 442 -6.75 -0.43 -10.46
N LYS A 443 -6.05 0.69 -10.24
CA LYS A 443 -4.73 1.00 -10.81
C LYS A 443 -4.07 2.11 -9.98
N GLY A 444 -2.75 2.26 -10.08
CA GLY A 444 -2.00 3.36 -9.47
C GLY A 444 -2.10 3.38 -7.94
N TYR A 445 -1.49 4.37 -7.30
CA TYR A 445 -1.47 4.49 -5.85
C TYR A 445 -1.04 5.90 -5.44
N THR A 446 -1.56 6.42 -4.36
CA THR A 446 -1.03 7.61 -3.70
C THR A 446 -0.58 7.30 -2.29
N ALA A 447 0.52 7.92 -1.85
CA ALA A 447 1.16 7.59 -0.58
C ALA A 447 0.16 7.59 0.59
N GLY A 448 0.16 6.52 1.36
CA GLY A 448 -0.66 6.37 2.57
C GLY A 448 -2.09 5.88 2.35
N VAL A 449 -2.61 5.82 1.11
CA VAL A 449 -4.01 5.42 0.83
C VAL A 449 -4.33 3.98 1.27
N GLY A 450 -3.38 3.05 1.18
CA GLY A 450 -3.60 1.68 1.66
C GLY A 450 -3.87 1.62 3.17
N MET A 451 -3.23 2.51 3.95
CA MET A 451 -3.52 2.64 5.38
C MET A 451 -4.89 3.26 5.62
N THR A 452 -5.30 4.22 4.79
CA THR A 452 -6.64 4.80 4.79
C THR A 452 -7.70 3.72 4.55
N ILE A 453 -7.57 2.95 3.47
CA ILE A 453 -8.48 1.84 3.13
C ILE A 453 -8.56 0.84 4.29
N GLY A 454 -7.39 0.39 4.79
CA GLY A 454 -7.34 -0.59 5.86
C GLY A 454 -7.98 -0.12 7.17
N THR A 455 -7.77 1.15 7.55
CA THR A 455 -8.36 1.69 8.78
C THR A 455 -9.85 2.02 8.61
N ALA A 456 -10.26 2.62 7.49
CA ALA A 456 -11.65 2.97 7.23
C ALA A 456 -12.54 1.71 7.16
N PHE A 457 -12.20 0.79 6.27
CA PHE A 457 -12.99 -0.44 6.10
C PHE A 457 -12.79 -1.45 7.24
N GLY A 458 -11.66 -1.43 7.94
CA GLY A 458 -11.50 -2.18 9.18
C GLY A 458 -12.50 -1.73 10.26
N ARG A 459 -12.69 -0.40 10.42
CA ARG A 459 -13.69 0.15 11.34
C ARG A 459 -15.12 -0.22 10.92
N ILE A 460 -15.44 -0.10 9.63
CA ILE A 460 -16.76 -0.48 9.09
C ILE A 460 -17.01 -1.98 9.31
N ALA A 461 -16.12 -2.84 8.85
CA ALA A 461 -16.26 -4.29 8.96
C ALA A 461 -16.39 -4.76 10.42
N GLY A 462 -15.58 -4.20 11.32
CA GLY A 462 -15.65 -4.54 12.74
C GLY A 462 -16.97 -4.16 13.38
N GLN A 463 -17.50 -2.96 13.08
CA GLN A 463 -18.81 -2.53 13.56
C GLN A 463 -19.93 -3.41 12.99
N GLN A 464 -19.91 -3.67 11.69
CA GLN A 464 -20.96 -4.49 11.04
C GLN A 464 -20.94 -5.94 11.55
N ALA A 465 -19.76 -6.52 11.73
CA ALA A 465 -19.62 -7.86 12.30
C ALA A 465 -20.20 -7.93 13.71
N ALA A 466 -19.91 -6.94 14.56
CA ALA A 466 -20.46 -6.87 15.91
C ALA A 466 -22.00 -6.68 15.88
N ARG A 467 -22.52 -5.80 15.01
CA ARG A 467 -23.97 -5.59 14.85
C ARG A 467 -24.67 -6.89 14.48
N ALA A 468 -24.18 -7.61 13.48
CA ALA A 468 -24.75 -8.89 13.06
C ALA A 468 -24.63 -9.96 14.15
N ALA A 469 -23.49 -10.05 14.86
CA ALA A 469 -23.27 -11.04 15.91
C ALA A 469 -24.13 -10.82 17.17
N LEU A 470 -24.38 -9.55 17.54
CA LEU A 470 -25.14 -9.15 18.72
C LEU A 470 -26.62 -8.90 18.45
N GLY A 471 -27.04 -8.94 17.18
CA GLY A 471 -28.43 -8.65 16.79
C GLY A 471 -28.83 -7.21 17.11
N LEU A 472 -27.95 -6.25 16.89
CA LEU A 472 -28.24 -4.84 17.16
C LEU A 472 -29.31 -4.33 16.19
N PRO A 473 -30.29 -3.54 16.66
CA PRO A 473 -31.37 -3.06 15.83
C PRO A 473 -30.91 -2.04 14.79
N ASP A 474 -31.67 -1.89 13.70
CA ASP A 474 -31.38 -0.91 12.63
C ASP A 474 -31.45 0.55 13.12
N SER A 475 -32.11 0.80 14.26
CA SER A 475 -32.14 2.12 14.89
C SER A 475 -30.78 2.58 15.44
N VAL A 476 -29.78 1.68 15.59
CA VAL A 476 -28.40 2.07 15.88
C VAL A 476 -27.74 2.47 14.56
N PRO A 477 -27.35 3.74 14.35
CA PRO A 477 -26.78 4.18 13.07
C PRO A 477 -25.54 3.38 12.68
N ARG A 478 -25.40 3.07 11.39
CA ARG A 478 -24.17 2.45 10.86
C ARG A 478 -23.06 3.50 10.81
N LEU A 479 -21.83 3.07 11.03
CA LEU A 479 -20.67 3.98 11.00
C LEU A 479 -20.54 4.70 9.65
N ALA A 480 -20.81 4.01 8.55
CA ALA A 480 -20.82 4.60 7.22
C ALA A 480 -21.85 5.72 7.10
N GLU A 481 -23.06 5.51 7.62
CA GLU A 481 -24.16 6.51 7.61
C GLU A 481 -23.82 7.71 8.50
N GLN A 482 -23.24 7.48 9.69
CA GLN A 482 -22.78 8.55 10.59
C GLN A 482 -21.75 9.44 9.92
N VAL A 483 -20.75 8.87 9.27
CA VAL A 483 -19.70 9.64 8.57
C VAL A 483 -20.26 10.43 7.40
N MET A 484 -21.24 9.89 6.68
CA MET A 484 -21.92 10.60 5.58
C MET A 484 -22.76 11.76 6.12
N GLN A 485 -23.43 11.60 7.25
CA GLN A 485 -24.21 12.65 7.91
C GLN A 485 -23.29 13.77 8.44
N ASP A 486 -22.23 13.42 9.14
CA ASP A 486 -21.23 14.38 9.66
C ASP A 486 -20.62 15.24 8.53
N THR A 487 -20.45 14.64 7.35
CA THR A 487 -19.94 15.36 6.17
C THR A 487 -20.98 16.35 5.63
N ALA A 488 -22.24 15.94 5.48
CA ALA A 488 -23.32 16.81 5.03
C ALA A 488 -23.56 17.99 5.99
N ASP A 489 -23.47 17.76 7.30
CA ASP A 489 -23.59 18.79 8.34
C ASP A 489 -22.42 19.79 8.32
N ARG A 490 -21.23 19.35 7.91
CA ARG A 490 -20.06 20.24 7.75
C ARG A 490 -20.18 21.10 6.50
N ASP A 491 -20.58 20.51 5.38
CA ASP A 491 -20.76 21.25 4.11
C ASP A 491 -21.80 22.37 4.26
N THR A 492 -22.86 22.13 5.04
CA THR A 492 -23.85 23.16 5.37
C THR A 492 -23.31 24.26 6.29
N ARG A 493 -22.37 23.97 7.19
CA ARG A 493 -21.72 24.99 8.08
C ARG A 493 -20.67 25.82 7.36
N VAL A 494 -20.02 25.26 6.33
CA VAL A 494 -19.04 25.99 5.52
C VAL A 494 -19.72 26.89 4.49
N ALA A 495 -20.94 26.55 4.08
CA ALA A 495 -21.76 27.34 3.15
C ALA A 495 -22.57 28.44 3.83
N ALA A 496 -22.68 28.47 5.17
CA ALA A 496 -23.33 29.48 5.99
C ALA A 496 -22.32 30.44 6.63
#